data_8e23963df3616f0e1b07ba2a7e327fca
#
_entry.id   8e23963df3616f0e1b07ba2a7e327fca
#
_cell.length_a   1.000
_cell.length_b   1.000
_cell.length_c   1.000
_cell.angle_alpha   90.00
_cell.angle_beta   90.00
_cell.angle_gamma   90.00
#
_symmetry.space_group_name_H-M   'P 1'
#
loop_
_entity.id
_entity.type
_entity.pdbx_description
1 polymer ?
#
loop_
_entity_poly.entity_id
_entity_poly.type
_entity_poly.pdbx_seq_one_letter_code
_entity_poly.pdbx_strand_id
1 'polypeptide(L)'
;MVLRNFHVVQASVISALLLVSAFSITQWSTAQVSGTFSADLKPMVGSNSKATGKATLEIQDNGQKIKYDVSANGLGNVSGVVISQEMGSGRAPDVVSLAQASTSGLKSGSGSASGTFTKSDLIGPLQGKDLSDFVKAINDGKIIFRIMTVPYPLGEIVGNVTAGGGASGNMTAGGNATAG
;
A
#
# COMPACT_ATOMS: atom_id res chain seq x y z
N MET A 1 -88.45 -1.39 -34.50
CA MET A 1 -88.75 0.00 -34.16
C MET A 1 -87.54 0.56 -33.46
N VAL A 2 -86.75 1.31 -34.17
CA VAL A 2 -86.33 2.65 -33.90
C VAL A 2 -85.06 2.76 -32.99
N LEU A 3 -84.00 3.19 -33.64
CA LEU A 3 -83.09 4.29 -33.45
C LEU A 3 -81.89 4.02 -32.43
N ARG A 4 -80.74 3.91 -32.99
CA ARG A 4 -79.72 4.98 -33.29
C ARG A 4 -79.38 5.75 -32.06
N ASN A 5 -78.15 5.61 -31.64
CA ASN A 5 -77.28 6.81 -31.57
C ASN A 5 -75.80 6.43 -31.48
N PHE A 6 -75.07 6.95 -32.42
CA PHE A 6 -73.63 7.09 -32.48
C PHE A 6 -73.12 8.07 -31.40
N HIS A 7 -72.18 7.71 -30.63
CA HIS A 7 -71.34 8.70 -30.05
C HIS A 7 -69.86 8.33 -30.30
N VAL A 8 -69.32 9.13 -31.15
CA VAL A 8 -67.88 9.31 -31.37
C VAL A 8 -67.24 9.75 -30.06
N VAL A 9 -66.36 8.96 -29.52
CA VAL A 9 -65.51 9.35 -28.41
C VAL A 9 -64.12 9.63 -28.98
N GLN A 10 -63.77 10.86 -28.90
CA GLN A 10 -62.49 11.44 -29.32
C GLN A 10 -61.34 10.76 -28.60
N ALA A 11 -60.37 10.34 -29.38
CA ALA A 11 -59.05 9.92 -28.90
C ALA A 11 -58.33 11.17 -28.37
N SER A 12 -58.21 11.28 -27.07
CA SER A 12 -57.28 12.21 -26.45
C SER A 12 -55.90 11.59 -26.39
N VAL A 13 -55.06 12.00 -27.30
CA VAL A 13 -53.63 11.69 -27.30
C VAL A 13 -53.00 12.53 -26.17
N ILE A 14 -52.77 11.90 -25.03
CA ILE A 14 -51.93 12.46 -23.98
C ILE A 14 -50.50 12.09 -24.34
N SER A 15 -49.81 13.02 -24.96
CA SER A 15 -48.36 12.99 -25.11
C SER A 15 -47.72 13.15 -23.72
N ALA A 16 -47.40 12.03 -23.09
CA ALA A 16 -46.51 12.03 -21.91
C ALA A 16 -45.09 12.28 -22.37
N LEU A 17 -44.67 13.52 -22.23
CA LEU A 17 -43.30 13.95 -22.44
C LEU A 17 -42.46 13.39 -21.28
N LEU A 18 -41.87 12.21 -21.49
CA LEU A 18 -40.85 11.64 -20.57
C LEU A 18 -39.60 12.48 -20.67
N LEU A 19 -39.46 13.45 -19.74
CA LEU A 19 -38.20 14.09 -19.40
C LEU A 19 -37.34 13.04 -18.73
N VAL A 20 -36.57 12.29 -19.53
CA VAL A 20 -35.42 11.53 -19.01
C VAL A 20 -34.35 12.56 -18.66
N SER A 21 -34.38 13.03 -17.42
CA SER A 21 -33.24 13.73 -16.84
C SER A 21 -32.11 12.72 -16.76
N ALA A 22 -31.15 12.85 -17.68
CA ALA A 22 -29.89 12.14 -17.61
C ALA A 22 -29.18 12.57 -16.32
N PHE A 23 -29.36 11.78 -15.27
CA PHE A 23 -28.59 11.92 -14.06
C PHE A 23 -27.19 11.41 -14.41
N SER A 24 -26.33 12.33 -14.81
CA SER A 24 -24.90 12.04 -14.98
C SER A 24 -24.35 11.66 -13.62
N ILE A 25 -24.32 10.36 -13.33
CA ILE A 25 -23.57 9.84 -12.20
C ILE A 25 -22.12 10.06 -12.56
N THR A 26 -21.56 11.14 -12.05
CA THR A 26 -20.12 11.34 -12.04
C THR A 26 -19.55 10.19 -11.23
N GLN A 27 -19.07 9.17 -11.92
CA GLN A 27 -18.31 8.11 -11.28
C GLN A 27 -17.04 8.76 -10.75
N TRP A 28 -17.01 8.97 -9.47
CA TRP A 28 -15.80 9.30 -8.76
C TRP A 28 -14.93 8.05 -8.86
N SER A 29 -14.05 8.02 -9.87
CA SER A 29 -12.96 7.04 -9.91
C SER A 29 -12.10 7.32 -8.69
N THR A 30 -12.40 6.64 -7.59
CA THR A 30 -11.41 6.49 -6.54
C THR A 30 -10.25 5.77 -7.17
N ALA A 31 -9.18 6.50 -7.45
CA ALA A 31 -7.94 5.90 -7.91
C ALA A 31 -7.59 4.84 -6.85
N GLN A 32 -7.69 3.58 -7.25
CA GLN A 32 -7.36 2.47 -6.38
C GLN A 32 -5.87 2.59 -6.10
N VAL A 33 -5.52 2.94 -4.87
CA VAL A 33 -4.13 3.01 -4.44
C VAL A 33 -3.65 1.57 -4.34
N SER A 34 -3.09 1.07 -5.43
CA SER A 34 -2.42 -0.22 -5.48
C SER A 34 -0.95 0.04 -5.78
N GLY A 35 -0.08 -0.69 -5.15
CA GLY A 35 1.34 -0.57 -5.39
C GLY A 35 2.10 -1.71 -4.71
N THR A 36 3.15 -2.15 -5.37
CA THR A 36 4.08 -3.13 -4.81
C THR A 36 5.44 -2.46 -4.67
N PHE A 37 6.05 -2.64 -3.52
CA PHE A 37 7.38 -2.18 -3.21
C PHE A 37 8.26 -3.37 -2.87
N SER A 38 9.56 -3.24 -3.07
CA SER A 38 10.51 -4.30 -2.75
C SER A 38 11.79 -3.75 -2.15
N ALA A 39 12.46 -4.61 -1.39
CA ALA A 39 13.80 -4.35 -0.87
C ALA A 39 14.65 -5.59 -1.03
N ASP A 40 15.83 -5.44 -1.63
CA ASP A 40 16.87 -6.46 -1.61
C ASP A 40 17.69 -6.27 -0.35
N LEU A 41 17.66 -7.27 0.54
CA LEU A 41 18.32 -7.21 1.84
C LEU A 41 19.74 -7.76 1.71
N LYS A 42 20.70 -6.93 2.11
CA LYS A 42 22.15 -7.24 2.06
C LYS A 42 22.76 -7.06 3.45
N PRO A 43 23.92 -7.69 3.71
CA PRO A 43 24.62 -7.48 4.97
C PRO A 43 24.82 -6.01 5.27
N MET A 44 24.54 -5.61 6.51
CA MET A 44 24.77 -4.27 6.96
C MET A 44 26.27 -3.96 6.92
N VAL A 45 26.63 -2.74 6.53
CA VAL A 45 28.02 -2.30 6.49
C VAL A 45 28.67 -2.50 7.87
N GLY A 46 29.79 -3.17 7.89
CA GLY A 46 30.51 -3.49 9.14
C GLY A 46 30.08 -4.83 9.79
N SER A 47 29.07 -5.52 9.25
CA SER A 47 28.80 -6.92 9.63
C SER A 47 29.65 -7.89 8.81
N ASN A 48 30.09 -8.98 9.43
CA ASN A 48 30.75 -10.10 8.72
C ASN A 48 29.74 -11.14 8.19
N SER A 49 28.44 -10.77 8.16
CA SER A 49 27.39 -11.66 7.69
C SER A 49 27.48 -11.87 6.17
N LYS A 50 27.06 -13.04 5.73
CA LYS A 50 26.82 -13.37 4.32
C LYS A 50 25.33 -13.59 4.05
N ALA A 51 24.48 -13.28 5.01
CA ALA A 51 23.03 -13.42 4.89
C ALA A 51 22.49 -12.48 3.80
N THR A 52 21.47 -12.93 3.11
CA THR A 52 20.78 -12.15 2.09
C THR A 52 19.29 -12.39 2.20
N GLY A 53 18.49 -11.48 1.67
CA GLY A 53 17.04 -11.63 1.68
C GLY A 53 16.34 -10.74 0.69
N LYS A 54 15.03 -10.89 0.64
CA LYS A 54 14.13 -10.01 -0.11
C LYS A 54 12.89 -9.75 0.72
N ALA A 55 12.45 -8.51 0.70
CA ALA A 55 11.15 -8.12 1.26
C ALA A 55 10.27 -7.50 0.17
N THR A 56 8.97 -7.75 0.25
CA THR A 56 7.96 -7.10 -0.59
C THR A 56 6.87 -6.51 0.28
N LEU A 57 6.35 -5.36 -0.12
CA LEU A 57 5.22 -4.70 0.51
C LEU A 57 4.17 -4.46 -0.58
N GLU A 58 2.92 -4.82 -0.31
CA GLU A 58 1.79 -4.67 -1.23
C GLU A 58 0.68 -3.88 -0.56
N ILE A 59 0.24 -2.81 -1.21
CA ILE A 59 -0.89 -2.02 -0.73
C ILE A 59 -2.17 -2.79 -1.01
N GLN A 60 -2.99 -3.00 0.01
CA GLN A 60 -4.27 -3.69 -0.04
C GLN A 60 -5.39 -2.80 0.52
N ASP A 61 -6.63 -3.23 0.30
CA ASP A 61 -7.84 -2.60 0.84
C ASP A 61 -7.88 -1.08 0.60
N ASN A 62 -7.58 -0.66 -0.65
CA ASN A 62 -7.57 0.75 -1.05
C ASN A 62 -6.64 1.63 -0.19
N GLY A 63 -5.50 1.10 0.22
CA GLY A 63 -4.51 1.83 1.00
C GLY A 63 -4.71 1.77 2.52
N GLN A 64 -5.63 0.93 3.01
CA GLN A 64 -5.88 0.80 4.45
C GLN A 64 -5.04 -0.29 5.11
N LYS A 65 -4.41 -1.15 4.31
CA LYS A 65 -3.59 -2.25 4.77
C LYS A 65 -2.38 -2.43 3.88
N ILE A 66 -1.27 -2.84 4.46
CA ILE A 66 -0.08 -3.25 3.72
C ILE A 66 0.23 -4.69 4.09
N LYS A 67 0.26 -5.56 3.07
CA LYS A 67 0.77 -6.92 3.19
C LYS A 67 2.28 -6.87 3.03
N TYR A 68 2.98 -7.67 3.82
CA TYR A 68 4.41 -7.87 3.65
C TYR A 68 4.72 -9.36 3.49
N ASP A 69 5.71 -9.65 2.66
CA ASP A 69 6.35 -10.95 2.54
C ASP A 69 7.86 -10.72 2.62
N VAL A 70 8.55 -11.50 3.45
CA VAL A 70 10.00 -11.43 3.59
C VAL A 70 10.60 -12.83 3.59
N SER A 71 11.68 -12.99 2.85
CA SER A 71 12.46 -14.23 2.82
C SER A 71 13.94 -13.91 3.01
N ALA A 72 14.66 -14.76 3.70
CA ALA A 72 16.07 -14.56 3.93
C ALA A 72 16.80 -15.91 4.09
N ASN A 73 18.11 -15.89 3.82
CA ASN A 73 19.00 -17.03 3.88
C ASN A 73 20.28 -16.65 4.64
N GLY A 74 20.83 -17.59 5.38
CA GLY A 74 22.10 -17.42 6.08
C GLY A 74 22.03 -16.56 7.34
N LEU A 75 20.81 -16.32 7.87
CA LEU A 75 20.60 -15.53 9.08
C LEU A 75 21.12 -16.24 10.34
N GLY A 76 21.61 -15.46 11.29
CA GLY A 76 21.76 -15.87 12.68
C GLY A 76 20.40 -16.04 13.38
N ASN A 77 20.40 -16.14 14.70
CA ASN A 77 19.17 -16.19 15.48
C ASN A 77 18.41 -14.86 15.37
N VAL A 78 17.30 -14.85 14.65
CA VAL A 78 16.50 -13.64 14.43
C VAL A 78 15.90 -13.17 15.76
N SER A 79 16.17 -11.91 16.09
CA SER A 79 15.63 -11.23 17.27
C SER A 79 14.52 -10.24 16.95
N GLY A 80 14.42 -9.79 15.70
CA GLY A 80 13.35 -8.91 15.26
C GLY A 80 13.40 -8.60 13.76
N VAL A 81 12.25 -8.16 13.28
CA VAL A 81 12.09 -7.64 11.92
C VAL A 81 11.39 -6.29 12.04
N VAL A 82 11.97 -5.26 11.49
CA VAL A 82 11.45 -3.89 11.60
C VAL A 82 11.53 -3.15 10.27
N ILE A 83 10.66 -2.19 10.13
CA ILE A 83 10.75 -1.17 9.09
C ILE A 83 11.09 0.14 9.79
N SER A 84 12.07 0.86 9.25
CA SER A 84 12.61 2.10 9.83
C SER A 84 12.55 3.22 8.80
N GLN A 85 12.50 4.45 9.27
CA GLN A 85 12.54 5.64 8.42
C GLN A 85 13.82 6.40 8.62
N GLU A 86 14.61 6.60 7.56
CA GLU A 86 15.76 7.51 7.58
C GLU A 86 15.32 8.96 7.76
N MET A 87 15.87 9.59 8.79
CA MET A 87 15.59 10.99 9.12
C MET A 87 16.78 11.92 8.88
N GLY A 88 17.81 11.42 8.18
CA GLY A 88 19.10 12.11 8.09
C GLY A 88 19.93 11.94 9.35
N SER A 89 21.16 12.45 9.35
CA SER A 89 22.08 12.38 10.49
C SER A 89 22.37 10.96 11.00
N GLY A 90 22.21 9.93 10.17
CA GLY A 90 22.43 8.52 10.51
C GLY A 90 21.39 7.92 11.46
N ARG A 91 20.27 8.61 11.70
CA ARG A 91 19.17 8.11 12.54
C ARG A 91 18.09 7.47 11.66
N ALA A 92 17.71 6.26 12.01
CA ALA A 92 16.65 5.53 11.36
C ALA A 92 15.73 4.87 12.42
N PRO A 93 14.85 5.65 13.08
CA PRO A 93 13.90 5.11 14.04
C PRO A 93 12.93 4.15 13.38
N ASP A 94 12.46 3.16 14.15
CA ASP A 94 11.50 2.20 13.68
C ASP A 94 10.13 2.86 13.50
N VAL A 95 9.46 2.51 12.40
CA VAL A 95 8.12 2.98 12.07
C VAL A 95 7.10 1.85 12.04
N VAL A 96 7.54 0.59 11.89
CA VAL A 96 6.71 -0.61 12.05
C VAL A 96 7.56 -1.70 12.67
N SER A 97 7.03 -2.38 13.69
CA SER A 97 7.63 -3.58 14.26
C SER A 97 6.87 -4.80 13.77
N LEU A 98 7.54 -5.67 13.02
CA LEU A 98 6.96 -6.91 12.48
C LEU A 98 7.34 -8.14 13.34
N ALA A 99 8.01 -7.92 14.46
CA ALA A 99 8.59 -8.98 15.28
C ALA A 99 7.56 -9.97 15.84
N GLN A 100 6.39 -9.49 16.19
CA GLN A 100 5.36 -10.28 16.87
C GLN A 100 4.63 -11.25 15.92
N ALA A 101 4.47 -10.88 14.65
CA ALA A 101 3.66 -11.65 13.71
C ALA A 101 4.46 -12.65 12.87
N SER A 102 5.76 -12.49 12.75
CA SER A 102 6.52 -13.07 11.65
C SER A 102 7.78 -13.84 12.04
N THR A 103 8.26 -13.72 13.26
CA THR A 103 9.49 -14.41 13.67
C THR A 103 9.36 -15.92 13.76
N SER A 104 8.14 -16.44 13.72
CA SER A 104 7.91 -17.89 13.68
C SER A 104 8.43 -18.56 12.38
N GLY A 105 8.48 -17.81 11.28
CA GLY A 105 8.95 -18.31 9.98
C GLY A 105 10.41 -17.98 9.66
N LEU A 106 10.92 -16.87 10.20
CA LEU A 106 12.31 -16.47 10.08
C LEU A 106 13.08 -16.89 11.33
N LYS A 107 13.80 -17.98 11.23
CA LYS A 107 14.65 -18.51 12.30
C LYS A 107 16.12 -18.43 11.88
N SER A 108 16.98 -19.07 12.64
CA SER A 108 18.37 -19.26 12.24
C SER A 108 18.46 -20.04 10.91
N GLY A 109 19.31 -19.59 10.02
CA GLY A 109 19.53 -20.18 8.70
C GLY A 109 18.69 -19.50 7.62
N SER A 110 17.65 -20.17 7.16
CA SER A 110 16.78 -19.69 6.07
C SER A 110 15.33 -19.77 6.48
N GLY A 111 14.54 -18.84 5.97
CA GLY A 111 13.12 -18.82 6.26
C GLY A 111 12.37 -17.70 5.55
N SER A 112 11.06 -17.71 5.72
CA SER A 112 10.18 -16.65 5.24
C SER A 112 9.12 -16.32 6.28
N ALA A 113 8.65 -15.09 6.25
CA ALA A 113 7.55 -14.63 7.07
C ALA A 113 6.67 -13.69 6.27
N SER A 114 5.38 -13.69 6.58
CA SER A 114 4.40 -12.82 5.94
C SER A 114 3.36 -12.36 6.94
N GLY A 115 2.70 -11.27 6.62
CA GLY A 115 1.64 -10.72 7.44
C GLY A 115 1.11 -9.43 6.86
N THR A 116 0.37 -8.71 7.68
CA THR A 116 -0.18 -7.41 7.30
C THR A 116 -0.03 -6.43 8.45
N PHE A 117 0.05 -5.14 8.12
CA PHE A 117 -0.04 -4.06 9.09
C PHE A 117 -0.94 -2.94 8.57
N THR A 118 -1.45 -2.14 9.47
CA THR A 118 -2.36 -1.03 9.25
C THR A 118 -1.79 0.25 9.85
N LYS A 119 -2.51 1.35 9.75
CA LYS A 119 -2.07 2.61 10.37
C LYS A 119 -1.94 2.53 11.90
N SER A 120 -2.68 1.63 12.57
CA SER A 120 -2.55 1.44 14.02
C SER A 120 -1.24 0.79 14.44
N ASP A 121 -0.54 0.16 13.52
CA ASP A 121 0.75 -0.50 13.75
C ASP A 121 1.93 0.45 13.49
N LEU A 122 1.64 1.67 13.03
CA LEU A 122 2.67 2.69 12.82
C LEU A 122 3.14 3.25 14.17
N ILE A 123 4.45 3.30 14.34
CA ILE A 123 5.12 3.78 15.54
C ILE A 123 6.13 4.89 15.22
N GLY A 124 6.73 5.48 16.24
CA GLY A 124 7.77 6.48 16.10
C GLY A 124 7.33 7.69 15.27
N PRO A 125 8.11 8.11 14.26
CA PRO A 125 7.79 9.30 13.45
C PRO A 125 6.47 9.22 12.69
N LEU A 126 5.98 8.00 12.41
CA LEU A 126 4.73 7.77 11.68
C LEU A 126 3.57 7.42 12.60
N GLN A 127 3.76 7.41 13.91
CA GLN A 127 2.68 7.14 14.86
C GLN A 127 1.54 8.15 14.69
N GLY A 128 0.31 7.64 14.53
CA GLY A 128 -0.89 8.46 14.32
C GLY A 128 -1.03 9.06 12.91
N LYS A 129 -0.11 8.75 12.01
CA LYS A 129 -0.20 9.11 10.59
C LYS A 129 -1.02 8.08 9.81
N ASP A 130 -1.38 8.42 8.58
CA ASP A 130 -2.02 7.49 7.66
C ASP A 130 -0.98 6.67 6.88
N LEU A 131 -1.41 5.52 6.33
CA LEU A 131 -0.53 4.70 5.49
C LEU A 131 -0.06 5.42 4.22
N SER A 132 -0.77 6.46 3.77
CA SER A 132 -0.32 7.33 2.68
C SER A 132 0.98 8.07 3.02
N ASP A 133 1.17 8.47 4.28
CA ASP A 133 2.43 9.09 4.72
C ASP A 133 3.59 8.08 4.71
N PHE A 134 3.31 6.82 5.07
CA PHE A 134 4.26 5.74 4.96
C PHE A 134 4.64 5.47 3.48
N VAL A 135 3.66 5.39 2.58
CA VAL A 135 3.89 5.23 1.13
C VAL A 135 4.68 6.41 0.57
N LYS A 136 4.36 7.63 1.01
CA LYS A 136 5.15 8.82 0.64
C LYS A 136 6.59 8.67 1.08
N ALA A 137 6.86 8.22 2.29
CA ALA A 137 8.21 8.01 2.80
C ALA A 137 8.97 6.93 1.99
N ILE A 138 8.27 5.89 1.47
CA ILE A 138 8.89 4.93 0.53
C ILE A 138 9.28 5.64 -0.77
N ASN A 139 8.39 6.43 -1.36
CA ASN A 139 8.64 7.13 -2.61
C ASN A 139 9.77 8.18 -2.46
N ASP A 140 9.92 8.74 -1.27
CA ASP A 140 11.02 9.64 -0.91
C ASP A 140 12.35 8.88 -0.67
N GLY A 141 12.36 7.53 -0.78
CA GLY A 141 13.54 6.69 -0.57
C GLY A 141 14.00 6.59 0.89
N LYS A 142 13.12 6.89 1.84
CA LYS A 142 13.44 6.99 3.26
C LYS A 142 13.14 5.72 4.07
N ILE A 143 12.52 4.72 3.47
CA ILE A 143 12.11 3.51 4.20
C ILE A 143 13.13 2.39 4.01
N ILE A 144 13.54 1.83 5.14
CA ILE A 144 14.52 0.74 5.22
C ILE A 144 13.84 -0.46 5.88
N PHE A 145 14.00 -1.62 5.28
CA PHE A 145 13.64 -2.91 5.88
C PHE A 145 14.87 -3.50 6.58
N ARG A 146 14.74 -3.93 7.83
CA ARG A 146 15.85 -4.51 8.61
C ARG A 146 15.44 -5.83 9.25
N ILE A 147 16.35 -6.80 9.21
CA ILE A 147 16.27 -8.02 10.01
C ILE A 147 17.39 -7.99 11.05
N MET A 148 16.99 -8.02 12.29
CA MET A 148 17.89 -8.04 13.44
C MET A 148 18.08 -9.46 13.93
N THR A 149 19.29 -9.75 14.37
CA THR A 149 19.63 -11.05 14.97
C THR A 149 20.37 -10.83 16.30
N VAL A 150 20.48 -11.90 17.08
CA VAL A 150 21.17 -11.81 18.38
C VAL A 150 22.61 -11.29 18.23
N PRO A 151 23.43 -11.72 17.23
CA PRO A 151 24.77 -11.15 17.02
C PRO A 151 24.73 -9.72 16.46
N TYR A 152 23.68 -9.32 15.77
CA TYR A 152 23.58 -8.01 15.10
C TYR A 152 22.28 -7.28 15.49
N PRO A 153 22.20 -6.72 16.70
CA PRO A 153 20.97 -6.11 17.22
C PRO A 153 20.56 -4.82 16.50
N LEU A 154 21.47 -4.20 15.74
CA LEU A 154 21.17 -3.02 14.91
C LEU A 154 20.75 -3.38 13.48
N GLY A 155 20.84 -4.66 13.12
CA GLY A 155 20.51 -5.22 11.80
C GLY A 155 21.62 -6.11 11.29
N GLU A 156 21.31 -7.34 10.92
CA GLU A 156 22.21 -8.23 10.20
C GLU A 156 22.14 -7.95 8.70
N ILE A 157 20.94 -7.88 8.15
CA ILE A 157 20.70 -7.50 6.76
C ILE A 157 19.70 -6.36 6.69
N VAL A 158 19.94 -5.46 5.74
CA VAL A 158 19.15 -4.25 5.52
C VAL A 158 18.94 -4.00 4.03
N GLY A 159 17.89 -3.30 3.66
CA GLY A 159 17.64 -2.89 2.29
C GLY A 159 16.65 -1.73 2.22
N ASN A 160 16.90 -0.81 1.29
CA ASN A 160 15.97 0.28 1.01
C ASN A 160 14.74 -0.27 0.31
N VAL A 161 13.58 0.14 0.78
CA VAL A 161 12.30 -0.16 0.14
C VAL A 161 12.09 0.82 -1.00
N THR A 162 11.91 0.28 -2.20
CA THR A 162 11.70 1.06 -3.43
C THR A 162 10.47 0.57 -4.16
N ALA A 163 9.93 1.37 -5.06
CA ALA A 163 8.84 0.92 -5.92
C ALA A 163 9.31 -0.32 -6.69
N GLY A 164 8.60 -1.42 -6.51
CA GLY A 164 8.85 -2.66 -7.25
C GLY A 164 8.53 -2.45 -8.73
N GLY A 165 9.35 -3.01 -9.63
CA GLY A 165 9.22 -2.87 -11.08
C GLY A 165 7.97 -3.55 -11.68
N GLY A 166 6.80 -3.29 -11.14
CA GLY A 166 5.52 -3.86 -11.56
C GLY A 166 4.33 -2.91 -11.53
N ALA A 167 4.52 -1.66 -11.09
CA ALA A 167 3.43 -0.68 -11.16
C ALA A 167 4.00 0.73 -11.37
N SER A 168 4.15 1.13 -12.62
CA SER A 168 4.19 2.53 -13.00
C SER A 168 2.80 3.12 -12.77
N GLY A 169 2.48 3.42 -11.52
CA GLY A 169 1.34 4.24 -11.15
C GLY A 169 1.70 5.69 -11.51
N ASN A 170 1.34 6.10 -12.72
CA ASN A 170 1.43 7.49 -13.15
C ASN A 170 0.53 8.34 -12.23
N MET A 171 1.10 8.90 -11.16
CA MET A 171 0.46 10.00 -10.46
C MET A 171 0.64 11.26 -11.31
N THR A 172 -0.26 11.44 -12.26
CA THR A 172 -0.41 12.74 -12.94
C THR A 172 -1.01 13.70 -11.93
N ALA A 173 -0.16 14.50 -11.31
CA ALA A 173 -0.63 15.70 -10.62
C ALA A 173 -1.34 16.56 -11.68
N GLY A 174 -2.65 16.74 -11.53
CA GLY A 174 -3.45 17.62 -12.37
C GLY A 174 -2.94 19.06 -12.25
N GLY A 175 -2.02 19.44 -13.10
CA GLY A 175 -1.65 20.82 -13.33
C GLY A 175 -2.79 21.51 -14.08
N ASN A 176 -3.51 22.39 -13.40
CA ASN A 176 -4.44 23.30 -14.00
C ASN A 176 -3.64 24.33 -14.82
N ALA A 177 -3.56 24.12 -16.15
CA ALA A 177 -3.07 25.15 -17.07
C ALA A 177 -4.24 26.05 -17.46
N THR A 178 -4.33 27.19 -16.84
CA THR A 178 -5.15 28.31 -17.32
C THR A 178 -4.39 28.92 -18.49
N ALA A 179 -4.91 28.72 -19.71
CA ALA A 179 -4.48 29.50 -20.87
C ALA A 179 -5.33 30.78 -20.91
N GLY A 180 -4.66 31.93 -20.96
CA GLY A 180 -5.23 33.23 -21.27
C GLY A 180 -5.54 33.42 -22.75
#